data_8571a61c60113b9c6c7fce5df7869439
#
_entry.id   8571a61c60113b9c6c7fce5df7869439
#
_cell.length_a   1.000
_cell.length_b   1.000
_cell.length_c   1.000
_cell.angle_alpha   90.00
_cell.angle_beta   90.00
_cell.angle_gamma   90.00
#
_symmetry.space_group_name_H-M   'P 1'
#
loop_
_entity.id
_entity.type
_entity.pdbx_description
1 polymer ?
#
loop_
_entity_poly.entity_id
_entity_poly.type
_entity_poly.pdbx_seq_one_letter_code
_entity_poly.pdbx_strand_id
1 'polypeptide(L)'
;MPDSIRALSWNVNGIRAAHKKGFLEWLGNEDPDIMCLQETKAHLDQLPEGLKDITGYHAFFSTPERKGYSGVALYSKIEPAQVTFGFGIEEFDKEGRVLIADYDRFTLFNIYFPNGQSSSERLQYKMDFYDAFLEYVENLKSKGRNIVICGDVNTAHKEIDLARPKPNEGTSGFLPQERAWMDKFLGHGYLDTLRMFSQEPEQYTYWDMMSRARERNVGWRIDYFFVNDAFSGQVKAAYILPDVMGSDHCPVGIVIGE
;
A
#
# COMPACT_ATOMS: atom_id res chain seq x y z
N MET A 1 -5.55 22.74 -1.96
CA MET A 1 -5.82 21.36 -2.47
C MET A 1 -7.26 21.32 -2.97
N PRO A 2 -7.64 20.37 -3.85
CA PRO A 2 -9.05 20.16 -4.22
C PRO A 2 -9.91 19.84 -2.99
N ASP A 3 -11.21 20.17 -3.06
CA ASP A 3 -12.18 19.86 -1.98
C ASP A 3 -12.35 18.34 -1.78
N SER A 4 -12.16 17.58 -2.86
CA SER A 4 -12.19 16.11 -2.86
C SER A 4 -10.95 15.56 -3.55
N ILE A 5 -10.34 14.54 -2.96
CA ILE A 5 -9.15 13.84 -3.45
C ILE A 5 -9.46 12.35 -3.54
N ARG A 6 -9.29 11.78 -4.71
CA ARG A 6 -9.38 10.34 -4.94
C ARG A 6 -7.97 9.75 -4.97
N ALA A 7 -7.64 8.92 -3.98
CA ALA A 7 -6.36 8.23 -3.89
C ALA A 7 -6.52 6.73 -4.12
N LEU A 8 -5.66 6.16 -4.96
CA LEU A 8 -5.56 4.73 -5.24
C LEU A 8 -4.21 4.17 -4.81
N SER A 9 -4.19 2.92 -4.42
CA SER A 9 -2.98 2.14 -4.09
C SER A 9 -3.04 0.77 -4.76
N TRP A 10 -1.95 0.35 -5.40
CA TRP A 10 -1.89 -0.92 -6.12
C TRP A 10 -0.48 -1.55 -6.08
N ASN A 11 -0.37 -2.75 -5.54
CA ASN A 11 0.80 -3.58 -5.77
C ASN A 11 0.74 -4.14 -7.20
N VAL A 12 1.62 -3.65 -8.07
CA VAL A 12 1.62 -3.99 -9.50
C VAL A 12 2.46 -5.22 -9.85
N ASN A 13 3.15 -5.80 -8.88
CA ASN A 13 4.04 -6.96 -9.07
C ASN A 13 4.96 -6.81 -10.31
N GLY A 14 5.52 -5.62 -10.45
CA GLY A 14 6.39 -5.22 -11.56
C GLY A 14 5.74 -4.23 -12.53
N ILE A 15 6.08 -2.94 -12.39
CA ILE A 15 5.48 -1.84 -13.16
C ILE A 15 5.64 -2.02 -14.68
N ARG A 16 6.76 -2.59 -15.14
CA ARG A 16 6.99 -2.85 -16.59
C ARG A 16 6.05 -3.94 -17.13
N ALA A 17 5.73 -4.94 -16.30
CA ALA A 17 4.76 -5.98 -16.66
C ALA A 17 3.33 -5.43 -16.66
N ALA A 18 2.97 -4.64 -15.65
CA ALA A 18 1.68 -3.97 -15.57
C ALA A 18 1.48 -2.99 -16.75
N HIS A 19 2.51 -2.24 -17.12
CA HIS A 19 2.48 -1.36 -18.29
C HIS A 19 2.14 -2.11 -19.59
N LYS A 20 2.78 -3.26 -19.84
CA LYS A 20 2.48 -4.10 -21.01
C LYS A 20 1.04 -4.65 -21.00
N LYS A 21 0.41 -4.69 -19.85
CA LYS A 21 -0.98 -5.14 -19.65
C LYS A 21 -1.99 -4.01 -19.60
N GLY A 22 -1.61 -2.78 -20.00
CA GLY A 22 -2.53 -1.66 -20.14
C GLY A 22 -2.60 -0.72 -18.93
N PHE A 23 -1.62 -0.72 -18.03
CA PHE A 23 -1.62 0.15 -16.83
C PHE A 23 -1.87 1.62 -17.14
N LEU A 24 -1.21 2.19 -18.19
CA LEU A 24 -1.39 3.62 -18.52
C LEU A 24 -2.78 3.94 -19.05
N GLU A 25 -3.36 3.05 -19.85
CA GLU A 25 -4.73 3.20 -20.35
C GLU A 25 -5.72 3.14 -19.18
N TRP A 26 -5.56 2.16 -18.29
CA TRP A 26 -6.36 2.04 -17.08
C TRP A 26 -6.23 3.27 -16.18
N LEU A 27 -5.00 3.74 -15.93
CA LEU A 27 -4.75 4.93 -15.11
C LEU A 27 -5.41 6.18 -15.70
N GLY A 28 -5.35 6.35 -17.03
CA GLY A 28 -6.00 7.45 -17.73
C GLY A 28 -7.53 7.41 -17.66
N ASN A 29 -8.13 6.22 -17.65
CA ASN A 29 -9.59 6.05 -17.51
C ASN A 29 -10.05 6.27 -16.06
N GLU A 30 -9.28 5.79 -15.08
CA GLU A 30 -9.57 5.98 -13.66
C GLU A 30 -9.33 7.42 -13.21
N ASP A 31 -8.32 8.05 -13.76
CA ASP A 31 -7.96 9.45 -13.54
C ASP A 31 -7.90 9.88 -12.05
N PRO A 32 -7.24 9.10 -11.15
CA PRO A 32 -7.15 9.46 -9.73
C PRO A 32 -6.30 10.71 -9.51
N ASP A 33 -6.51 11.41 -8.40
CA ASP A 33 -5.64 12.53 -8.00
C ASP A 33 -4.28 12.05 -7.52
N ILE A 34 -4.26 10.88 -6.84
CA ILE A 34 -3.06 10.25 -6.29
C ILE A 34 -3.08 8.76 -6.62
N MET A 35 -2.00 8.25 -7.19
CA MET A 35 -1.78 6.83 -7.47
C MET A 35 -0.50 6.35 -6.82
N CYS A 36 -0.62 5.45 -5.86
CA CYS A 36 0.47 4.80 -5.14
C CYS A 36 0.71 3.40 -5.69
N LEU A 37 1.96 3.07 -6.01
CA LEU A 37 2.35 1.75 -6.50
C LEU A 37 3.33 1.08 -5.56
N GLN A 38 3.19 -0.23 -5.38
CA GLN A 38 4.13 -1.08 -4.68
C GLN A 38 4.65 -2.17 -5.61
N GLU A 39 5.79 -2.75 -5.27
CA GLU A 39 6.50 -3.74 -6.07
C GLU A 39 6.76 -3.29 -7.52
N THR A 40 7.30 -2.10 -7.70
CA THR A 40 7.64 -1.58 -9.04
C THR A 40 8.70 -2.43 -9.72
N LYS A 41 9.62 -3.04 -8.95
CA LYS A 41 10.69 -3.96 -9.43
C LYS A 41 11.52 -3.39 -10.58
N ALA A 42 11.68 -2.08 -10.60
CA ALA A 42 12.41 -1.39 -11.66
C ALA A 42 13.15 -0.16 -11.11
N HIS A 43 14.36 0.06 -11.63
CA HIS A 43 15.07 1.32 -11.48
C HIS A 43 14.62 2.30 -12.57
N LEU A 44 14.85 3.60 -12.36
CA LEU A 44 14.46 4.65 -13.30
C LEU A 44 15.03 4.44 -14.71
N ASP A 45 16.27 3.95 -14.80
CA ASP A 45 16.93 3.63 -16.07
C ASP A 45 16.28 2.48 -16.86
N GLN A 46 15.45 1.69 -16.19
CA GLN A 46 14.75 0.55 -16.76
C GLN A 46 13.30 0.85 -17.17
N LEU A 47 12.81 2.04 -16.83
CA LEU A 47 11.43 2.44 -17.11
C LEU A 47 11.28 3.01 -18.53
N PRO A 48 10.24 2.61 -19.27
CA PRO A 48 9.80 3.35 -20.46
C PRO A 48 9.52 4.84 -20.13
N GLU A 49 9.77 5.75 -21.06
CA GLU A 49 9.54 7.18 -20.86
C GLU A 49 8.10 7.48 -20.43
N GLY A 50 7.10 6.86 -21.03
CA GLY A 50 5.70 7.03 -20.66
C GLY A 50 5.34 6.63 -19.22
N LEU A 51 6.23 5.94 -18.49
CA LEU A 51 6.07 5.66 -17.05
C LEU A 51 6.84 6.64 -16.18
N LYS A 52 7.87 7.31 -16.73
CA LYS A 52 8.64 8.31 -15.97
C LYS A 52 7.93 9.65 -15.92
N ASP A 53 7.23 9.97 -17.02
CA ASP A 53 6.54 11.26 -17.21
C ASP A 53 5.13 10.97 -17.75
N ILE A 54 4.17 10.93 -16.84
CA ILE A 54 2.75 10.80 -17.17
C ILE A 54 2.15 12.20 -17.17
N THR A 55 1.62 12.63 -18.30
CA THR A 55 1.02 13.95 -18.44
C THR A 55 -0.01 14.24 -17.34
N GLY A 56 0.17 15.33 -16.63
CA GLY A 56 -0.69 15.78 -15.54
C GLY A 56 -0.34 15.19 -14.17
N TYR A 57 0.73 14.39 -14.08
CA TYR A 57 1.19 13.84 -12.80
C TYR A 57 2.64 14.21 -12.50
N HIS A 58 2.90 14.56 -11.25
CA HIS A 58 4.24 14.54 -10.66
C HIS A 58 4.59 13.10 -10.29
N ALA A 59 5.76 12.62 -10.70
CA ALA A 59 6.17 11.23 -10.51
C ALA A 59 7.38 11.12 -9.58
N PHE A 60 7.30 10.24 -8.58
CA PHE A 60 8.35 9.98 -7.60
C PHE A 60 8.57 8.47 -7.45
N PHE A 61 9.83 8.05 -7.33
CA PHE A 61 10.20 6.64 -7.27
C PHE A 61 11.19 6.39 -6.13
N SER A 62 10.86 5.51 -5.21
CA SER A 62 11.78 4.93 -4.25
C SER A 62 12.25 3.58 -4.78
N THR A 63 13.51 3.51 -5.18
CA THR A 63 14.08 2.33 -5.83
C THR A 63 15.04 1.60 -4.88
N PRO A 64 14.98 0.26 -4.84
CA PRO A 64 15.90 -0.52 -4.02
C PRO A 64 17.32 -0.53 -4.62
N GLU A 65 18.32 -0.85 -3.80
CA GLU A 65 19.67 -1.11 -4.31
C GLU A 65 19.70 -2.35 -5.23
N ARG A 66 18.94 -3.38 -4.87
CA ARG A 66 18.85 -4.62 -5.63
C ARG A 66 17.87 -4.47 -6.80
N LYS A 67 18.37 -4.57 -8.03
CA LYS A 67 17.53 -4.52 -9.26
C LYS A 67 16.51 -5.67 -9.31
N GLY A 68 15.30 -5.34 -9.79
CA GLY A 68 14.23 -6.33 -9.98
C GLY A 68 13.53 -6.78 -8.70
N TYR A 69 13.68 -6.04 -7.61
CA TYR A 69 13.12 -6.35 -6.30
C TYR A 69 12.39 -5.13 -5.74
N SER A 70 11.33 -5.31 -4.91
CA SER A 70 10.66 -4.23 -4.17
C SER A 70 10.39 -2.94 -5.00
N GLY A 71 10.55 -1.77 -4.38
CA GLY A 71 10.34 -0.45 -4.99
C GLY A 71 8.90 0.04 -4.88
N VAL A 72 8.74 1.33 -4.61
CA VAL A 72 7.42 2.00 -4.61
C VAL A 72 7.47 3.25 -5.49
N ALA A 73 6.31 3.64 -6.02
CA ALA A 73 6.18 4.85 -6.82
C ALA A 73 4.91 5.63 -6.46
N LEU A 74 4.96 6.93 -6.67
CA LEU A 74 3.85 7.85 -6.49
C LEU A 74 3.67 8.65 -7.78
N TYR A 75 2.46 8.66 -8.31
CA TYR A 75 2.00 9.63 -9.30
C TYR A 75 0.92 10.50 -8.65
N SER A 76 1.10 11.81 -8.69
CA SER A 76 0.19 12.76 -8.04
C SER A 76 -0.09 13.95 -8.93
N LYS A 77 -1.37 14.29 -9.13
CA LYS A 77 -1.77 15.54 -9.79
C LYS A 77 -1.51 16.76 -8.90
N ILE A 78 -1.47 16.51 -7.60
CA ILE A 78 -1.22 17.52 -6.56
C ILE A 78 0.27 17.45 -6.22
N GLU A 79 0.99 18.54 -6.42
CA GLU A 79 2.41 18.59 -6.06
C GLU A 79 2.57 18.53 -4.53
N PRO A 80 3.26 17.50 -3.98
CA PRO A 80 3.55 17.46 -2.56
C PRO A 80 4.57 18.55 -2.18
N ALA A 81 4.42 19.13 -1.00
CA ALA A 81 5.37 20.13 -0.49
C ALA A 81 6.76 19.53 -0.25
N GLN A 82 6.81 18.25 0.09
CA GLN A 82 8.05 17.49 0.28
C GLN A 82 7.81 16.01 -0.02
N VAL A 83 8.83 15.33 -0.56
CA VAL A 83 8.87 13.87 -0.67
C VAL A 83 10.12 13.34 0.00
N THR A 84 9.95 12.34 0.87
CA THR A 84 11.02 11.66 1.59
C THR A 84 10.99 10.17 1.27
N PHE A 85 12.15 9.55 1.15
CA PHE A 85 12.31 8.13 0.88
C PHE A 85 12.91 7.44 2.10
N GLY A 86 12.24 6.40 2.59
CA GLY A 86 12.66 5.64 3.76
C GLY A 86 12.30 6.30 5.10
N PHE A 87 12.80 5.68 6.16
CA PHE A 87 12.65 6.13 7.56
C PHE A 87 13.92 6.75 8.14
N GLY A 88 15.03 6.82 7.38
CA GLY A 88 16.35 7.15 7.87
C GLY A 88 17.06 5.97 8.55
N ILE A 89 16.61 4.74 8.29
CA ILE A 89 17.20 3.48 8.77
C ILE A 89 17.75 2.73 7.56
N GLU A 90 19.07 2.74 7.40
CA GLU A 90 19.78 2.20 6.22
C GLU A 90 19.37 0.78 5.86
N GLU A 91 19.19 -0.08 6.87
CA GLU A 91 18.79 -1.47 6.66
C GLU A 91 17.43 -1.60 5.93
N PHE A 92 16.47 -0.73 6.23
CA PHE A 92 15.15 -0.73 5.61
C PHE A 92 15.14 0.09 4.32
N ASP A 93 15.83 1.22 4.31
CA ASP A 93 15.78 2.20 3.22
C ASP A 93 16.40 1.67 1.94
N LYS A 94 17.45 0.80 2.04
CA LYS A 94 18.06 0.13 0.88
C LYS A 94 17.12 -0.76 0.07
N GLU A 95 15.97 -1.16 0.63
CA GLU A 95 14.98 -1.95 -0.10
C GLU A 95 13.95 -1.10 -0.86
N GLY A 96 13.99 0.24 -0.75
CA GLY A 96 13.12 1.15 -1.51
C GLY A 96 11.62 0.93 -1.26
N ARG A 97 11.24 0.63 0.00
CA ARG A 97 9.89 0.23 0.40
C ARG A 97 8.98 1.36 0.81
N VAL A 98 9.53 2.55 1.00
CA VAL A 98 8.84 3.67 1.64
C VAL A 98 8.99 4.92 0.81
N LEU A 99 7.86 5.58 0.55
CA LEU A 99 7.77 6.92 0.01
C LEU A 99 6.78 7.71 0.86
N ILE A 100 7.22 8.85 1.36
CA ILE A 100 6.42 9.74 2.22
C ILE A 100 6.24 11.03 1.47
N ALA A 101 5.00 11.44 1.24
CA ALA A 101 4.66 12.69 0.56
C ALA A 101 3.86 13.61 1.50
N ASP A 102 4.41 14.79 1.76
CA ASP A 102 3.75 15.80 2.58
C ASP A 102 2.84 16.68 1.74
N TYR A 103 1.56 16.65 2.05
CA TYR A 103 0.55 17.56 1.53
C TYR A 103 0.07 18.52 2.62
N ASP A 104 -0.59 19.62 2.24
CA ASP A 104 -1.07 20.62 3.21
C ASP A 104 -1.98 20.02 4.30
N ARG A 105 -2.86 19.08 3.91
CA ARG A 105 -3.89 18.51 4.79
C ARG A 105 -3.44 17.24 5.52
N PHE A 106 -2.50 16.48 4.94
CA PHE A 106 -2.03 15.19 5.47
C PHE A 106 -0.64 14.82 4.96
N THR A 107 0.00 13.90 5.65
CA THR A 107 1.20 13.21 5.19
C THR A 107 0.80 11.81 4.69
N LEU A 108 1.10 11.51 3.42
CA LEU A 108 0.83 10.23 2.79
C LEU A 108 2.05 9.31 2.89
N PHE A 109 1.83 8.10 3.37
CA PHE A 109 2.79 7.02 3.35
C PHE A 109 2.38 6.00 2.29
N ASN A 110 3.20 5.81 1.27
CA ASN A 110 3.10 4.72 0.32
C ASN A 110 4.15 3.66 0.69
N ILE A 111 3.71 2.49 1.16
CA ILE A 111 4.59 1.50 1.75
C ILE A 111 4.35 0.10 1.16
N TYR A 112 5.45 -0.58 0.86
CA TYR A 112 5.50 -2.01 0.60
C TYR A 112 6.15 -2.73 1.78
N PHE A 113 5.33 -3.21 2.70
CA PHE A 113 5.83 -3.92 3.89
C PHE A 113 6.49 -5.25 3.50
N PRO A 114 7.55 -5.68 4.22
CA PRO A 114 8.23 -6.93 3.90
C PRO A 114 7.32 -8.15 4.00
N ASN A 115 7.53 -9.13 3.11
CA ASN A 115 6.97 -10.46 3.22
C ASN A 115 7.87 -11.32 4.12
N GLY A 116 7.28 -12.10 5.03
CA GLY A 116 7.99 -12.94 6.00
C GLY A 116 8.06 -14.42 5.66
N GLN A 117 7.59 -14.85 4.48
CA GLN A 117 7.41 -16.29 4.17
C GLN A 117 8.73 -17.04 3.92
N SER A 118 9.79 -16.37 3.48
CA SER A 118 10.98 -17.04 2.96
C SER A 118 11.89 -17.65 4.03
N SER A 119 11.92 -17.10 5.24
CA SER A 119 12.72 -17.60 6.36
C SER A 119 12.31 -16.92 7.69
N SER A 120 12.77 -17.47 8.83
CA SER A 120 12.63 -16.88 10.16
C SER A 120 13.29 -15.50 10.26
N GLU A 121 14.45 -15.32 9.64
CA GLU A 121 15.18 -14.03 9.62
C GLU A 121 14.37 -13.00 8.83
N ARG A 122 13.72 -13.42 7.74
CA ARG A 122 12.88 -12.50 6.96
C ARG A 122 11.60 -12.13 7.70
N LEU A 123 11.04 -13.06 8.46
CA LEU A 123 9.90 -12.77 9.33
C LEU A 123 10.31 -11.80 10.46
N GLN A 124 11.48 -11.98 11.07
CA GLN A 124 11.98 -11.06 12.08
C GLN A 124 12.21 -9.66 11.47
N TYR A 125 12.84 -9.58 10.31
CA TYR A 125 13.02 -8.32 9.57
C TYR A 125 11.67 -7.60 9.29
N LYS A 126 10.61 -8.36 8.96
CA LYS A 126 9.27 -7.81 8.79
C LYS A 126 8.73 -7.21 10.10
N MET A 127 8.91 -7.92 11.21
CA MET A 127 8.44 -7.44 12.52
C MET A 127 9.21 -6.19 12.98
N ASP A 128 10.54 -6.16 12.75
CA ASP A 128 11.39 -5.01 13.08
C ASP A 128 11.01 -3.80 12.20
N PHE A 129 10.74 -4.03 10.91
CA PHE A 129 10.24 -2.99 10.00
C PHE A 129 8.87 -2.44 10.47
N TYR A 130 7.96 -3.30 10.91
CA TYR A 130 6.68 -2.92 11.46
C TYR A 130 6.81 -1.99 12.67
N ASP A 131 7.67 -2.33 13.61
CA ASP A 131 7.88 -1.52 14.82
C ASP A 131 8.57 -0.19 14.50
N ALA A 132 9.56 -0.17 13.62
CA ALA A 132 10.19 1.05 13.14
C ALA A 132 9.20 1.99 12.41
N PHE A 133 8.33 1.41 11.58
CA PHE A 133 7.25 2.15 10.94
C PHE A 133 6.31 2.80 11.96
N LEU A 134 5.84 2.02 12.94
CA LEU A 134 4.95 2.53 13.99
C LEU A 134 5.57 3.69 14.76
N GLU A 135 6.84 3.55 15.17
CA GLU A 135 7.58 4.61 15.86
C GLU A 135 7.66 5.88 15.01
N TYR A 136 7.96 5.73 13.71
CA TYR A 136 8.08 6.86 12.79
C TYR A 136 6.76 7.61 12.61
N VAL A 137 5.65 6.89 12.37
CA VAL A 137 4.35 7.55 12.16
C VAL A 137 3.80 8.17 13.44
N GLU A 138 4.04 7.55 14.62
CA GLU A 138 3.66 8.11 15.92
C GLU A 138 4.41 9.41 16.22
N ASN A 139 5.69 9.50 15.84
CA ASN A 139 6.47 10.74 15.96
C ASN A 139 5.85 11.88 15.13
N LEU A 140 5.39 11.61 13.91
CA LEU A 140 4.72 12.62 13.08
C LEU A 140 3.33 12.97 13.61
N LYS A 141 2.55 11.97 14.02
CA LYS A 141 1.22 12.17 14.62
C LYS A 141 1.29 13.02 15.88
N SER A 142 2.28 12.80 16.74
CA SER A 142 2.51 13.59 17.97
C SER A 142 2.82 15.07 17.70
N LYS A 143 3.31 15.40 16.49
CA LYS A 143 3.53 16.77 16.01
C LYS A 143 2.29 17.39 15.36
N GLY A 144 1.13 16.74 15.47
CA GLY A 144 -0.14 17.22 14.94
C GLY A 144 -0.35 16.95 13.44
N ARG A 145 0.48 16.09 12.81
CA ARG A 145 0.27 15.71 11.41
C ARG A 145 -0.89 14.72 11.28
N ASN A 146 -1.75 14.96 10.31
CA ASN A 146 -2.71 13.98 9.85
C ASN A 146 -1.98 12.94 9.01
N ILE A 147 -2.28 11.67 9.24
CA ILE A 147 -1.56 10.55 8.63
C ILE A 147 -2.51 9.76 7.75
N VAL A 148 -2.14 9.55 6.49
CA VAL A 148 -2.75 8.62 5.55
C VAL A 148 -1.71 7.60 5.14
N ILE A 149 -1.99 6.33 5.29
CA ILE A 149 -1.07 5.23 4.97
C ILE A 149 -1.73 4.34 3.94
N CYS A 150 -1.03 3.99 2.89
CA CYS A 150 -1.50 3.01 1.92
C CYS A 150 -0.39 2.03 1.53
N GLY A 151 -0.82 0.88 1.05
CA GLY A 151 0.06 -0.10 0.42
C GLY A 151 -0.22 -1.53 0.82
N ASP A 152 0.68 -2.40 0.39
CA ASP A 152 0.66 -3.81 0.69
C ASP A 152 1.34 -4.07 2.04
N VAL A 153 0.53 -4.43 3.04
CA VAL A 153 0.98 -4.74 4.41
C VAL A 153 1.52 -6.16 4.52
N ASN A 154 1.26 -7.00 3.52
CA ASN A 154 1.60 -8.42 3.54
C ASN A 154 1.01 -9.19 4.74
N THR A 155 -0.11 -8.70 5.30
CA THR A 155 -0.81 -9.34 6.43
C THR A 155 -2.31 -9.12 6.33
N ALA A 156 -3.08 -10.21 6.36
CA ALA A 156 -4.52 -10.21 6.61
C ALA A 156 -4.77 -10.09 8.12
N HIS A 157 -5.57 -9.12 8.53
CA HIS A 157 -5.73 -8.80 9.96
C HIS A 157 -6.63 -9.79 10.70
N LYS A 158 -7.85 -9.96 10.20
CA LYS A 158 -8.89 -10.80 10.83
C LYS A 158 -9.28 -11.95 9.91
N GLU A 159 -10.04 -12.92 10.44
CA GLU A 159 -10.53 -14.05 9.65
C GLU A 159 -11.38 -13.64 8.45
N ILE A 160 -12.11 -12.53 8.55
CA ILE A 160 -12.88 -11.95 7.46
C ILE A 160 -12.01 -11.47 6.28
N ASP A 161 -10.71 -11.26 6.52
CA ASP A 161 -9.75 -10.74 5.54
C ASP A 161 -9.06 -11.85 4.73
N LEU A 162 -9.50 -13.10 4.89
CA LEU A 162 -8.85 -14.27 4.32
C LEU A 162 -9.89 -15.35 4.01
N ALA A 163 -9.89 -15.89 2.79
CA ALA A 163 -10.84 -16.92 2.34
C ALA A 163 -10.74 -18.24 3.14
N ARG A 164 -9.56 -18.58 3.64
CA ARG A 164 -9.29 -19.83 4.33
C ARG A 164 -8.45 -19.59 5.59
N PRO A 165 -9.01 -19.00 6.66
CA PRO A 165 -8.24 -18.61 7.82
C PRO A 165 -7.59 -19.80 8.53
N LYS A 166 -8.35 -20.84 8.89
CA LYS A 166 -7.85 -21.99 9.68
C LYS A 166 -6.60 -22.67 9.09
N PRO A 167 -6.56 -23.06 7.79
CA PRO A 167 -5.34 -23.65 7.22
C PRO A 167 -4.13 -22.70 7.17
N ASN A 168 -4.35 -21.40 7.29
CA ASN A 168 -3.30 -20.38 7.15
C ASN A 168 -2.83 -19.76 8.47
N GLU A 169 -3.32 -20.19 9.62
CA GLU A 169 -2.90 -19.70 10.95
C GLU A 169 -1.38 -19.82 11.20
N GLY A 170 -0.72 -20.78 10.55
CA GLY A 170 0.73 -20.98 10.60
C GLY A 170 1.49 -20.38 9.40
N THR A 171 0.83 -19.59 8.54
CA THR A 171 1.43 -19.02 7.33
C THR A 171 1.73 -17.54 7.55
N SER A 172 2.95 -17.08 7.18
CA SER A 172 3.26 -15.65 7.25
C SER A 172 2.30 -14.86 6.34
N GLY A 173 1.85 -13.73 6.86
CA GLY A 173 0.72 -12.97 6.36
C GLY A 173 -0.56 -13.22 7.18
N PHE A 174 -0.59 -14.27 8.05
CA PHE A 174 -1.70 -14.53 8.97
C PHE A 174 -1.23 -15.12 10.31
N LEU A 175 0.06 -15.06 10.62
CA LEU A 175 0.60 -15.51 11.89
C LEU A 175 0.03 -14.70 13.06
N PRO A 176 -0.15 -15.33 14.24
CA PRO A 176 -0.65 -14.64 15.43
C PRO A 176 0.13 -13.36 15.78
N GLN A 177 1.46 -13.38 15.63
CA GLN A 177 2.31 -12.21 15.92
C GLN A 177 2.11 -11.06 14.92
N GLU A 178 1.89 -11.35 13.63
CA GLU A 178 1.61 -10.35 12.59
C GLU A 178 0.25 -9.69 12.82
N ARG A 179 -0.76 -10.50 13.15
CA ARG A 179 -2.11 -10.05 13.51
C ARG A 179 -2.13 -9.24 14.81
N ALA A 180 -1.38 -9.68 15.81
CA ALA A 180 -1.24 -8.94 17.07
C ALA A 180 -0.57 -7.57 16.86
N TRP A 181 0.39 -7.48 15.92
CA TRP A 181 0.96 -6.19 15.55
C TRP A 181 -0.09 -5.28 14.88
N MET A 182 -0.95 -5.82 14.02
CA MET A 182 -2.06 -5.05 13.44
C MET A 182 -3.02 -4.55 14.53
N ASP A 183 -3.33 -5.37 15.53
CA ASP A 183 -4.12 -4.94 16.69
C ASP A 183 -3.43 -3.81 17.47
N LYS A 184 -2.11 -3.93 17.71
CA LYS A 184 -1.28 -2.90 18.34
C LYS A 184 -1.34 -1.60 17.54
N PHE A 185 -1.11 -1.66 16.22
CA PHE A 185 -1.13 -0.50 15.32
C PHE A 185 -2.49 0.22 15.36
N LEU A 186 -3.59 -0.50 15.22
CA LEU A 186 -4.94 0.09 15.31
C LEU A 186 -5.21 0.64 16.73
N GLY A 187 -4.68 0.00 17.77
CA GLY A 187 -4.76 0.47 19.15
C GLY A 187 -4.07 1.83 19.40
N HIS A 188 -3.16 2.24 18.52
CA HIS A 188 -2.57 3.58 18.51
C HIS A 188 -3.47 4.66 17.86
N GLY A 189 -4.73 4.33 17.55
CA GLY A 189 -5.69 5.28 16.98
C GLY A 189 -5.57 5.41 15.46
N TYR A 190 -5.18 4.33 14.77
CA TYR A 190 -5.33 4.21 13.33
C TYR A 190 -6.59 3.42 12.98
N LEU A 191 -7.21 3.74 11.87
CA LEU A 191 -8.45 3.12 11.40
C LEU A 191 -8.23 2.50 10.02
N ASP A 192 -8.66 1.26 9.86
CA ASP A 192 -8.79 0.58 8.57
C ASP A 192 -9.96 1.21 7.81
N THR A 193 -9.66 1.98 6.78
CA THR A 193 -10.68 2.77 6.09
C THR A 193 -11.75 1.93 5.44
N LEU A 194 -11.43 0.75 4.89
CA LEU A 194 -12.44 -0.12 4.31
C LEU A 194 -13.44 -0.57 5.39
N ARG A 195 -12.94 -0.93 6.58
CA ARG A 195 -13.79 -1.40 7.69
C ARG A 195 -14.60 -0.30 8.36
N MET A 196 -14.32 0.98 8.06
CA MET A 196 -15.21 2.08 8.43
C MET A 196 -16.52 2.07 7.63
N PHE A 197 -16.50 1.56 6.39
CA PHE A 197 -17.64 1.60 5.47
C PHE A 197 -18.27 0.23 5.18
N SER A 198 -17.49 -0.86 5.29
CA SER A 198 -17.95 -2.20 4.94
C SER A 198 -17.46 -3.25 5.91
N GLN A 199 -18.39 -4.05 6.42
CA GLN A 199 -18.14 -5.26 7.20
C GLN A 199 -18.42 -6.53 6.38
N GLU A 200 -18.58 -6.39 5.06
CA GLU A 200 -18.86 -7.53 4.18
C GLU A 200 -17.64 -8.46 4.08
N PRO A 201 -17.88 -9.78 4.09
CA PRO A 201 -16.85 -10.78 3.86
C PRO A 201 -16.44 -10.83 2.37
N GLU A 202 -15.47 -11.68 2.07
CA GLU A 202 -15.04 -12.02 0.70
C GLU A 202 -14.52 -10.83 -0.12
N GLN A 203 -14.10 -9.77 0.56
CA GLN A 203 -13.45 -8.60 -0.04
C GLN A 203 -11.94 -8.77 0.06
N TYR A 204 -11.31 -9.25 -1.00
CA TYR A 204 -9.89 -9.53 -1.05
C TYR A 204 -9.17 -8.61 -2.04
N THR A 205 -7.84 -8.49 -1.87
CA THR A 205 -6.99 -7.63 -2.71
C THR A 205 -5.89 -8.42 -3.41
N TYR A 206 -5.59 -9.63 -2.95
CA TYR A 206 -4.55 -10.52 -3.46
C TYR A 206 -5.06 -11.94 -3.70
N TRP A 207 -4.62 -12.56 -4.80
CA TRP A 207 -4.92 -13.95 -5.15
C TRP A 207 -3.70 -14.64 -5.75
N ASP A 208 -3.35 -15.82 -5.23
CA ASP A 208 -2.27 -16.61 -5.80
C ASP A 208 -2.54 -16.99 -7.28
N MET A 209 -1.65 -16.54 -8.16
CA MET A 209 -1.78 -16.76 -9.60
C MET A 209 -1.55 -18.21 -9.99
N MET A 210 -0.64 -18.93 -9.30
CA MET A 210 -0.27 -20.31 -9.65
C MET A 210 -1.46 -21.26 -9.53
N SER A 211 -2.30 -21.05 -8.52
CA SER A 211 -3.50 -21.83 -8.27
C SER A 211 -4.76 -21.28 -8.93
N ARG A 212 -4.66 -20.19 -9.72
CA ARG A 212 -5.81 -19.45 -10.28
C ARG A 212 -6.86 -19.11 -9.22
N ALA A 213 -6.39 -18.68 -8.06
CA ALA A 213 -7.23 -18.45 -6.89
C ALA A 213 -8.28 -17.36 -7.11
N ARG A 214 -8.00 -16.37 -7.97
CA ARG A 214 -8.91 -15.25 -8.27
C ARG A 214 -10.22 -15.71 -8.93
N GLU A 215 -10.18 -16.70 -9.81
CA GLU A 215 -11.39 -17.25 -10.46
C GLU A 215 -12.39 -17.85 -9.46
N ARG A 216 -11.91 -18.24 -8.26
CA ARG A 216 -12.69 -18.86 -7.18
C ARG A 216 -12.83 -17.94 -5.98
N ASN A 217 -12.38 -16.72 -6.08
CA ASN A 217 -12.26 -15.72 -4.99
C ASN A 217 -11.61 -16.30 -3.70
N VAL A 218 -10.58 -17.13 -3.85
CA VAL A 218 -9.78 -17.64 -2.73
C VAL A 218 -8.63 -16.67 -2.48
N GLY A 219 -8.95 -15.55 -1.87
CA GLY A 219 -8.05 -14.41 -1.75
C GLY A 219 -7.70 -14.03 -0.31
N TRP A 220 -6.87 -13.00 -0.22
CA TRP A 220 -6.42 -12.34 0.99
C TRP A 220 -6.62 -10.83 0.83
N ARG A 221 -7.04 -10.14 1.88
CA ARG A 221 -6.99 -8.68 1.94
C ARG A 221 -5.73 -8.28 2.69
N ILE A 222 -4.73 -7.85 1.96
CA ILE A 222 -3.41 -7.47 2.47
C ILE A 222 -2.98 -6.07 2.04
N ASP A 223 -3.75 -5.44 1.16
CA ASP A 223 -3.59 -4.05 0.76
C ASP A 223 -4.61 -3.17 1.48
N TYR A 224 -4.15 -2.05 2.03
CA TYR A 224 -4.96 -1.21 2.91
C TYR A 224 -4.79 0.27 2.61
N PHE A 225 -5.79 1.03 3.06
CA PHE A 225 -5.62 2.42 3.48
C PHE A 225 -5.94 2.51 4.97
N PHE A 226 -5.06 3.20 5.70
CA PHE A 226 -5.29 3.58 7.10
C PHE A 226 -5.21 5.08 7.24
N VAL A 227 -5.96 5.62 8.21
CA VAL A 227 -5.86 7.01 8.62
C VAL A 227 -5.81 7.10 10.15
N ASN A 228 -5.18 8.14 10.70
CA ASN A 228 -5.33 8.39 12.12
C ASN A 228 -6.75 8.90 12.46
N ASP A 229 -7.21 8.66 13.67
CA ASP A 229 -8.55 8.93 14.14
C ASP A 229 -8.99 10.39 13.93
N ALA A 230 -8.11 11.35 14.19
CA ALA A 230 -8.38 12.77 13.99
C ALA A 230 -8.69 13.14 12.52
N PHE A 231 -8.21 12.34 11.55
CA PHE A 231 -8.43 12.54 10.12
C PHE A 231 -9.61 11.72 9.56
N SER A 232 -10.15 10.80 10.33
CA SER A 232 -11.17 9.85 9.88
C SER A 232 -12.44 10.50 9.31
N GLY A 233 -12.86 11.63 9.84
CA GLY A 233 -14.02 12.41 9.36
C GLY A 233 -13.84 12.97 7.94
N GLN A 234 -12.61 13.03 7.45
CA GLN A 234 -12.29 13.45 6.08
C GLN A 234 -12.43 12.31 5.06
N VAL A 235 -12.45 11.05 5.49
CA VAL A 235 -12.65 9.91 4.59
C VAL A 235 -14.13 9.77 4.28
N LYS A 236 -14.50 9.90 3.00
CA LYS A 236 -15.90 9.85 2.53
C LYS A 236 -16.27 8.51 1.91
N ALA A 237 -15.28 7.76 1.40
CA ALA A 237 -15.46 6.42 0.86
C ALA A 237 -14.15 5.63 0.94
N ALA A 238 -14.26 4.31 1.04
CA ALA A 238 -13.16 3.36 0.85
C ALA A 238 -13.70 2.15 0.09
N TYR A 239 -12.90 1.61 -0.84
CA TYR A 239 -13.33 0.55 -1.75
C TYR A 239 -12.15 -0.26 -2.29
N ILE A 240 -12.49 -1.42 -2.85
CA ILE A 240 -11.59 -2.31 -3.59
C ILE A 240 -12.07 -2.36 -5.03
N LEU A 241 -11.14 -2.49 -6.00
CA LEU A 241 -11.43 -2.62 -7.43
C LEU A 241 -11.07 -4.05 -7.91
N PRO A 242 -11.86 -5.07 -7.53
CA PRO A 242 -11.49 -6.47 -7.71
C PRO A 242 -11.45 -6.92 -9.18
N ASP A 243 -12.08 -6.17 -10.07
CA ASP A 243 -12.14 -6.50 -11.51
C ASP A 243 -10.93 -5.97 -12.30
N VAL A 244 -10.09 -5.13 -11.68
CA VAL A 244 -8.88 -4.60 -12.31
C VAL A 244 -7.82 -5.69 -12.40
N MET A 245 -7.46 -6.02 -13.64
CA MET A 245 -6.49 -7.07 -13.96
C MET A 245 -5.10 -6.46 -14.24
N GLY A 246 -4.07 -7.29 -14.23
CA GLY A 246 -2.69 -6.85 -14.56
C GLY A 246 -1.66 -7.27 -13.52
N SER A 247 -2.10 -7.51 -12.28
CA SER A 247 -1.30 -8.02 -11.15
C SER A 247 -2.05 -9.17 -10.46
N ASP A 248 -1.39 -9.85 -9.55
CA ASP A 248 -1.98 -10.76 -8.55
C ASP A 248 -2.70 -10.00 -7.41
N HIS A 249 -2.48 -8.70 -7.33
CA HIS A 249 -3.29 -7.79 -6.52
C HIS A 249 -4.27 -6.98 -7.38
N CYS A 250 -5.28 -6.41 -6.74
CA CYS A 250 -6.12 -5.37 -7.32
C CYS A 250 -5.96 -4.04 -6.57
N PRO A 251 -6.33 -2.90 -7.20
CA PRO A 251 -6.24 -1.62 -6.51
C PRO A 251 -7.23 -1.49 -5.36
N VAL A 252 -6.84 -0.73 -4.36
CA VAL A 252 -7.69 -0.23 -3.29
C VAL A 252 -7.74 1.30 -3.36
N GLY A 253 -8.83 1.91 -2.89
CA GLY A 253 -9.00 3.35 -3.00
C GLY A 253 -9.73 3.97 -1.84
N ILE A 254 -9.48 5.27 -1.63
CA ILE A 254 -10.24 6.15 -0.74
C ILE A 254 -10.61 7.45 -1.43
N VAL A 255 -11.68 8.06 -0.94
CA VAL A 255 -12.05 9.45 -1.25
C VAL A 255 -11.90 10.27 0.03
N ILE A 256 -11.09 11.32 -0.04
CA ILE A 256 -10.86 12.29 1.04
C ILE A 256 -11.58 13.58 0.64
N GLY A 257 -12.40 14.13 1.53
CA GLY A 257 -13.14 15.36 1.27
C GLY A 257 -13.34 16.18 2.55
N GLU A 258 -13.95 17.36 2.43
CA GLU A 258 -14.43 18.15 3.55
C GLU A 258 -15.79 17.70 4.09
#